data_c2808c6559e29f7f6517f321d31f099b
#
_entry.id   c2808c6559e29f7f6517f321d31f099b
#
_cell.length_a   1.000
_cell.length_b   1.000
_cell.length_c   1.000
_cell.angle_alpha   90.00
_cell.angle_beta   90.00
_cell.angle_gamma   90.00
#
_symmetry.space_group_name_H-M   'P 1'
#
loop_
_entity.id
_entity.type
_entity.pdbx_description
1 polymer ?
#
loop_
_entity_poly.entity_id
_entity_poly.type
_entity_poly.pdbx_seq_one_letter_code
_entity_poly.pdbx_strand_id
1 'polypeptide(L)'
;MSIADNLKQVLAELPQGVRLVAVSKFHPNEAIEEAYQAGQRIFGESKVQEMTAKYESLPKDIEWHFIGHLQSNKIKYMIPYVAMIHGIDSYKLLAEVNKQAVKAGRTVNCLLQIHVAQEETKFGFSPEECKEMLNAGEWKELTHVRICGLMGMASNTDCIEQINREFGLLNRLFNEIKTTWFIHSDAFCELSMGMSHDYHEAIAAGSTLVRVGSKIFGERIY
;
A
#
# COMPACT_ATOMS: atom_id res chain seq x y z
N MET A 1 -4.35 13.52 -23.22
CA MET A 1 -5.50 12.76 -22.67
C MET A 1 -5.82 13.34 -21.30
N SER A 2 -7.10 13.38 -20.91
CA SER A 2 -7.51 13.83 -19.58
C SER A 2 -7.12 12.79 -18.50
N ILE A 3 -7.11 13.18 -17.24
CA ILE A 3 -6.91 12.25 -16.12
C ILE A 3 -8.00 11.17 -16.13
N ALA A 4 -9.23 11.56 -16.42
CA ALA A 4 -10.35 10.63 -16.53
C ALA A 4 -10.15 9.57 -17.64
N ASP A 5 -9.61 9.96 -18.82
CA ASP A 5 -9.31 9.03 -19.91
C ASP A 5 -8.19 8.06 -19.53
N ASN A 6 -7.10 8.60 -18.93
CA ASN A 6 -5.97 7.80 -18.47
C ASN A 6 -6.40 6.79 -17.39
N LEU A 7 -7.21 7.24 -16.41
CA LEU A 7 -7.77 6.38 -15.37
C LEU A 7 -8.60 5.24 -15.97
N LYS A 8 -9.50 5.57 -16.91
CA LYS A 8 -10.33 4.57 -17.59
C LYS A 8 -9.48 3.54 -18.34
N GLN A 9 -8.40 3.98 -18.98
CA GLN A 9 -7.48 3.07 -19.68
C GLN A 9 -6.81 2.12 -18.68
N VAL A 10 -6.26 2.65 -17.58
CA VAL A 10 -5.63 1.80 -16.53
C VAL A 10 -6.63 0.81 -15.95
N LEU A 11 -7.86 1.26 -15.61
CA LEU A 11 -8.89 0.37 -15.05
C LEU A 11 -9.30 -0.74 -16.02
N ALA A 12 -9.31 -0.48 -17.32
CA ALA A 12 -9.64 -1.47 -18.35
C ALA A 12 -8.58 -2.59 -18.47
N GLU A 13 -7.35 -2.33 -18.03
CA GLU A 13 -6.24 -3.30 -18.03
C GLU A 13 -6.22 -4.19 -16.78
N LEU A 14 -7.01 -3.83 -15.73
CA LEU A 14 -7.04 -4.59 -14.48
C LEU A 14 -8.02 -5.76 -14.55
N PRO A 15 -7.59 -6.99 -14.26
CA PRO A 15 -8.49 -8.12 -14.16
C PRO A 15 -9.40 -8.02 -12.94
N GLN A 16 -10.49 -8.77 -12.96
CA GLN A 16 -11.39 -8.85 -11.82
C GLN A 16 -10.64 -9.26 -10.54
N GLY A 17 -10.90 -8.56 -9.44
CA GLY A 17 -10.26 -8.81 -8.14
C GLY A 17 -8.98 -8.01 -7.89
N VAL A 18 -8.43 -7.32 -8.91
CA VAL A 18 -7.32 -6.38 -8.72
C VAL A 18 -7.84 -4.97 -8.55
N ARG A 19 -7.44 -4.29 -7.48
CA ARG A 19 -7.85 -2.92 -7.18
C ARG A 19 -6.73 -1.93 -7.46
N LEU A 20 -7.11 -0.71 -7.81
CA LEU A 20 -6.22 0.40 -8.11
C LEU A 20 -6.10 1.35 -6.91
N VAL A 21 -4.87 1.61 -6.47
CA VAL A 21 -4.52 2.80 -5.70
C VAL A 21 -4.01 3.85 -6.69
N ALA A 22 -4.78 4.90 -6.92
CA ALA A 22 -4.34 6.04 -7.72
C ALA A 22 -3.35 6.88 -6.91
N VAL A 23 -2.08 6.86 -7.30
CA VAL A 23 -1.00 7.52 -6.54
C VAL A 23 -0.98 8.99 -6.88
N SER A 24 -1.53 9.83 -5.99
CA SER A 24 -1.80 11.26 -6.18
C SER A 24 -0.77 12.19 -5.54
N LYS A 25 0.32 11.64 -4.99
CA LYS A 25 1.38 12.44 -4.37
C LYS A 25 1.94 13.48 -5.34
N PHE A 26 2.15 14.71 -4.84
CA PHE A 26 2.61 15.89 -5.57
C PHE A 26 1.63 16.45 -6.62
N HIS A 27 0.43 15.91 -6.75
CA HIS A 27 -0.59 16.45 -7.63
C HIS A 27 -1.60 17.31 -6.84
N PRO A 28 -2.14 18.38 -7.45
CA PRO A 28 -3.09 19.28 -6.80
C PRO A 28 -4.47 18.63 -6.62
N ASN A 29 -5.32 19.25 -5.80
CA ASN A 29 -6.66 18.73 -5.48
C ASN A 29 -7.53 18.57 -6.72
N GLU A 30 -7.45 19.49 -7.68
CA GLU A 30 -8.21 19.48 -8.94
C GLU A 30 -7.96 18.20 -9.75
N ALA A 31 -6.72 17.70 -9.74
CA ALA A 31 -6.37 16.45 -10.40
C ALA A 31 -7.01 15.22 -9.72
N ILE A 32 -7.09 15.26 -8.38
CA ILE A 32 -7.73 14.21 -7.60
C ILE A 32 -9.25 14.27 -7.78
N GLU A 33 -9.83 15.47 -7.82
CA GLU A 33 -11.26 15.67 -8.07
C GLU A 33 -11.66 15.14 -9.45
N GLU A 34 -10.86 15.36 -10.51
CA GLU A 34 -11.12 14.81 -11.84
C GLU A 34 -11.15 13.27 -11.80
N ALA A 35 -10.16 12.63 -11.16
CA ALA A 35 -10.14 11.18 -11.01
C ALA A 35 -11.31 10.67 -10.14
N TYR A 36 -11.68 11.42 -9.08
CA TYR A 36 -12.81 11.09 -8.22
C TYR A 36 -14.15 11.17 -8.97
N GLN A 37 -14.35 12.20 -9.79
CA GLN A 37 -15.55 12.34 -10.64
C GLN A 37 -15.63 11.22 -11.69
N ALA A 38 -14.48 10.70 -12.13
CA ALA A 38 -14.39 9.54 -13.01
C ALA A 38 -14.61 8.19 -12.29
N GLY A 39 -14.90 8.20 -10.98
CA GLY A 39 -15.26 7.01 -10.19
C GLY A 39 -14.17 6.46 -9.28
N GLN A 40 -12.95 7.02 -9.29
CA GLN A 40 -11.90 6.56 -8.39
C GLN A 40 -12.20 6.92 -6.93
N ARG A 41 -11.93 6.00 -6.01
CA ARG A 41 -12.14 6.20 -4.57
C ARG A 41 -10.90 5.95 -3.72
N ILE A 42 -9.96 5.13 -4.17
CA ILE A 42 -8.74 4.76 -3.44
C ILE A 42 -7.58 5.60 -3.96
N PHE A 43 -7.03 6.46 -3.11
CA PHE A 43 -5.90 7.32 -3.45
C PHE A 43 -4.71 7.07 -2.53
N GLY A 44 -3.49 7.17 -3.09
CA GLY A 44 -2.26 6.87 -2.39
C GLY A 44 -1.35 8.09 -2.21
N GLU A 45 -0.93 8.33 -0.95
CA GLU A 45 -0.04 9.41 -0.57
C GLU A 45 1.21 8.91 0.16
N SER A 46 2.32 9.64 0.03
CA SER A 46 3.59 9.28 0.67
C SER A 46 4.05 10.24 1.77
N LYS A 47 3.37 11.36 1.96
CA LYS A 47 3.65 12.36 3.00
C LYS A 47 2.38 12.59 3.81
N VAL A 48 2.47 12.42 5.15
CA VAL A 48 1.31 12.56 6.05
C VAL A 48 0.71 13.96 5.97
N GLN A 49 1.54 15.01 5.93
CA GLN A 49 1.06 16.39 5.86
C GLN A 49 0.27 16.66 4.57
N GLU A 50 0.76 16.19 3.42
CA GLU A 50 0.06 16.31 2.14
C GLU A 50 -1.26 15.56 2.15
N MET A 51 -1.25 14.31 2.65
CA MET A 51 -2.47 13.50 2.77
C MET A 51 -3.50 14.15 3.70
N THR A 52 -3.06 14.74 4.83
CA THR A 52 -3.97 15.43 5.75
C THR A 52 -4.62 16.64 5.11
N ALA A 53 -3.84 17.51 4.44
CA ALA A 53 -4.38 18.69 3.76
C ALA A 53 -5.41 18.31 2.67
N LYS A 54 -5.12 17.24 1.90
CA LYS A 54 -6.03 16.70 0.89
C LYS A 54 -7.30 16.11 1.53
N TYR A 55 -7.16 15.34 2.60
CA TYR A 55 -8.32 14.82 3.33
C TYR A 55 -9.23 15.92 3.85
N GLU A 56 -8.68 17.05 4.34
CA GLU A 56 -9.47 18.16 4.84
C GLU A 56 -10.29 18.85 3.74
N SER A 57 -9.76 18.92 2.53
CA SER A 57 -10.33 19.68 1.40
C SER A 57 -11.21 18.86 0.46
N LEU A 58 -10.99 17.54 0.36
CA LEU A 58 -11.62 16.66 -0.61
C LEU A 58 -12.76 15.82 -0.01
N PRO A 59 -13.58 15.13 -0.84
CA PRO A 59 -14.68 14.29 -0.37
C PRO A 59 -14.27 13.26 0.69
N LYS A 60 -15.12 13.05 1.70
CA LYS A 60 -14.81 12.23 2.87
C LYS A 60 -14.98 10.73 2.65
N ASP A 61 -15.54 10.32 1.53
CA ASP A 61 -15.66 8.94 1.07
C ASP A 61 -14.43 8.46 0.27
N ILE A 62 -13.39 9.30 0.15
CA ILE A 62 -12.09 8.89 -0.38
C ILE A 62 -11.42 7.94 0.63
N GLU A 63 -11.01 6.77 0.15
CA GLU A 63 -10.19 5.82 0.88
C GLU A 63 -8.71 6.18 0.73
N TRP A 64 -8.15 6.81 1.77
CA TRP A 64 -6.76 7.22 1.78
C TRP A 64 -5.83 6.08 2.17
N HIS A 65 -4.93 5.70 1.28
CA HIS A 65 -3.87 4.73 1.51
C HIS A 65 -2.53 5.45 1.71
N PHE A 66 -1.88 5.21 2.84
CA PHE A 66 -0.53 5.70 3.06
C PHE A 66 0.49 4.70 2.52
N ILE A 67 1.25 5.10 1.50
CA ILE A 67 2.16 4.23 0.75
C ILE A 67 3.64 4.64 0.87
N GLY A 68 3.96 5.62 1.72
CA GLY A 68 5.32 6.10 1.98
C GLY A 68 5.97 5.46 3.20
N HIS A 69 7.23 5.84 3.46
CA HIS A 69 7.90 5.52 4.72
C HIS A 69 7.27 6.32 5.85
N LEU A 70 6.79 5.64 6.89
CA LEU A 70 6.02 6.25 7.97
C LEU A 70 6.90 6.58 9.18
N GLN A 71 7.01 7.86 9.48
CA GLN A 71 7.65 8.33 10.70
C GLN A 71 6.68 8.24 11.90
N SER A 72 7.13 7.67 13.02
CA SER A 72 6.30 7.43 14.20
C SER A 72 5.61 8.69 14.76
N ASN A 73 6.30 9.85 14.73
CA ASN A 73 5.75 11.13 15.20
C ASN A 73 4.62 11.70 14.32
N LYS A 74 4.43 11.16 13.12
CA LYS A 74 3.41 11.59 12.15
C LYS A 74 2.14 10.74 12.18
N ILE A 75 2.16 9.55 12.76
CA ILE A 75 1.06 8.58 12.79
C ILE A 75 -0.25 9.21 13.29
N LYS A 76 -0.19 9.93 14.40
CA LYS A 76 -1.36 10.53 15.07
C LYS A 76 -2.22 11.44 14.16
N TYR A 77 -1.61 12.04 13.13
CA TYR A 77 -2.32 12.98 12.25
C TYR A 77 -3.19 12.26 11.20
N MET A 78 -2.81 11.04 10.79
CA MET A 78 -3.56 10.32 9.74
C MET A 78 -4.47 9.23 10.31
N ILE A 79 -4.25 8.74 11.51
CA ILE A 79 -5.06 7.67 12.13
C ILE A 79 -6.57 7.97 12.10
N PRO A 80 -7.05 9.21 12.29
CA PRO A 80 -8.49 9.48 12.28
C PRO A 80 -9.20 9.12 10.96
N TYR A 81 -8.48 9.07 9.83
CA TYR A 81 -9.11 8.91 8.52
C TYR A 81 -8.44 7.91 7.58
N VAL A 82 -7.18 7.52 7.82
CA VAL A 82 -6.47 6.59 6.94
C VAL A 82 -7.23 5.26 6.82
N ALA A 83 -7.39 4.76 5.60
CA ALA A 83 -8.04 3.48 5.33
C ALA A 83 -7.06 2.31 5.42
N MET A 84 -5.82 2.49 4.92
CA MET A 84 -4.79 1.46 4.93
C MET A 84 -3.38 2.06 4.98
N ILE A 85 -2.48 1.45 5.75
CA ILE A 85 -1.05 1.77 5.81
C ILE A 85 -0.28 0.63 5.16
N HIS A 86 0.44 0.91 4.06
CA HIS A 86 1.20 -0.10 3.32
C HIS A 86 2.62 -0.31 3.83
N GLY A 87 3.18 0.69 4.51
CA GLY A 87 4.61 0.75 4.85
C GLY A 87 4.91 0.35 6.30
N ILE A 88 4.40 -0.78 6.80
CA ILE A 88 4.78 -1.29 8.12
C ILE A 88 6.06 -2.12 7.98
N ASP A 89 7.18 -1.54 8.37
CA ASP A 89 8.53 -2.10 8.21
C ASP A 89 9.15 -2.67 9.50
N SER A 90 8.41 -2.61 10.61
CA SER A 90 8.89 -3.12 11.91
C SER A 90 7.74 -3.36 12.88
N TYR A 91 7.92 -4.29 13.84
CA TYR A 91 6.99 -4.49 14.95
C TYR A 91 6.79 -3.19 15.75
N LYS A 92 7.88 -2.46 15.99
CA LYS A 92 7.83 -1.18 16.71
C LYS A 92 6.89 -0.17 16.05
N LEU A 93 6.92 -0.09 14.71
CA LEU A 93 6.02 0.79 13.96
C LEU A 93 4.58 0.31 14.05
N LEU A 94 4.33 -1.01 13.91
CA LEU A 94 3.00 -1.60 14.04
C LEU A 94 2.40 -1.34 15.43
N ALA A 95 3.19 -1.51 16.50
CA ALA A 95 2.78 -1.24 17.86
C ALA A 95 2.46 0.25 18.10
N GLU A 96 3.23 1.18 17.52
CA GLU A 96 2.93 2.61 17.61
C GLU A 96 1.65 2.98 16.83
N VAL A 97 1.41 2.38 15.65
CA VAL A 97 0.13 2.53 14.93
C VAL A 97 -1.03 2.05 15.81
N ASN A 98 -0.92 0.87 16.42
CA ASN A 98 -1.92 0.35 17.33
C ASN A 98 -2.19 1.32 18.50
N LYS A 99 -1.15 1.83 19.15
CA LYS A 99 -1.27 2.78 20.26
C LYS A 99 -2.03 4.06 19.87
N GLN A 100 -1.77 4.59 18.67
CA GLN A 100 -2.49 5.77 18.19
C GLN A 100 -3.92 5.42 17.74
N ALA A 101 -4.14 4.23 17.19
CA ALA A 101 -5.45 3.74 16.81
C ALA A 101 -6.37 3.51 18.02
N VAL A 102 -5.83 2.98 19.13
CA VAL A 102 -6.54 2.89 20.44
C VAL A 102 -7.03 4.26 20.88
N LYS A 103 -6.16 5.29 20.85
CA LYS A 103 -6.54 6.67 21.25
C LYS A 103 -7.64 7.26 20.36
N ALA A 104 -7.66 6.88 19.07
CA ALA A 104 -8.66 7.35 18.11
C ALA A 104 -9.94 6.49 18.09
N GLY A 105 -10.00 5.40 18.85
CA GLY A 105 -11.14 4.47 18.87
C GLY A 105 -11.37 3.79 17.52
N ARG A 106 -10.30 3.55 16.73
CA ARG A 106 -10.38 2.95 15.40
C ARG A 106 -9.54 1.68 15.29
N THR A 107 -9.91 0.81 14.36
CA THR A 107 -9.03 -0.26 13.87
C THR A 107 -8.50 0.13 12.49
N VAL A 108 -7.17 0.06 12.30
CA VAL A 108 -6.48 0.48 11.08
C VAL A 108 -5.94 -0.73 10.32
N ASN A 109 -6.23 -0.81 9.04
CA ASN A 109 -5.69 -1.84 8.17
C ASN A 109 -4.22 -1.56 7.85
N CYS A 110 -3.38 -2.58 7.95
CA CYS A 110 -1.93 -2.49 7.75
C CYS A 110 -1.44 -3.61 6.83
N LEU A 111 -0.47 -3.29 5.98
CA LEU A 111 0.32 -4.27 5.23
C LEU A 111 1.74 -4.28 5.79
N LEU A 112 2.31 -5.48 5.93
CA LEU A 112 3.73 -5.63 6.27
C LEU A 112 4.55 -5.38 5.01
N GLN A 113 5.43 -4.41 5.07
CA GLN A 113 6.33 -4.10 3.95
C GLN A 113 7.51 -5.04 3.97
N ILE A 114 7.71 -5.75 2.87
CA ILE A 114 8.81 -6.71 2.67
C ILE A 114 9.85 -6.12 1.71
N HIS A 115 11.11 -6.20 2.09
CA HIS A 115 12.22 -5.84 1.23
C HIS A 115 12.57 -7.03 0.33
N VAL A 116 12.19 -6.97 -0.94
CA VAL A 116 12.47 -7.99 -1.96
C VAL A 116 13.42 -7.49 -3.04
N ALA A 117 13.64 -6.17 -3.13
CA ALA A 117 14.51 -5.55 -4.10
C ALA A 117 16.00 -5.73 -3.74
N GLN A 118 16.88 -5.55 -4.73
CA GLN A 118 18.33 -5.65 -4.51
C GLN A 118 18.96 -4.41 -3.91
N GLU A 119 18.26 -3.23 -4.00
CA GLU A 119 18.77 -1.97 -3.46
C GLU A 119 18.71 -1.98 -1.92
N GLU A 120 19.86 -1.86 -1.27
CA GLU A 120 20.01 -1.85 0.21
C GLU A 120 19.31 -0.66 0.90
N THR A 121 18.94 0.37 0.14
CA THR A 121 18.31 1.59 0.65
C THR A 121 16.79 1.49 0.83
N LYS A 122 16.17 0.36 0.50
CA LYS A 122 14.72 0.19 0.63
C LYS A 122 14.35 -0.28 2.04
N PHE A 123 13.26 0.28 2.55
CA PHE A 123 12.65 -0.10 3.83
C PHE A 123 11.88 -1.42 3.71
N GLY A 124 11.68 -2.09 4.81
CA GLY A 124 10.88 -3.30 4.89
C GLY A 124 11.56 -4.37 5.74
N PHE A 125 10.79 -5.34 6.19
CA PHE A 125 11.32 -6.57 6.77
C PHE A 125 12.04 -7.41 5.71
N SER A 126 13.10 -8.10 6.05
CA SER A 126 13.46 -9.29 5.30
C SER A 126 12.37 -10.37 5.46
N PRO A 127 12.24 -11.35 4.55
CA PRO A 127 11.32 -12.47 4.74
C PRO A 127 11.49 -13.16 6.08
N GLU A 128 12.72 -13.33 6.54
CA GLU A 128 13.10 -13.98 7.79
C GLU A 128 12.63 -13.15 9.00
N GLU A 129 12.96 -11.86 9.05
CA GLU A 129 12.53 -10.96 10.12
C GLU A 129 10.99 -10.88 10.23
N CYS A 130 10.28 -10.90 9.09
CA CYS A 130 8.82 -10.93 9.09
C CYS A 130 8.29 -12.22 9.74
N LYS A 131 8.85 -13.38 9.40
CA LYS A 131 8.48 -14.66 10.00
C LYS A 131 8.82 -14.74 11.49
N GLU A 132 9.97 -14.22 11.88
CA GLU A 132 10.38 -14.15 13.30
C GLU A 132 9.40 -13.30 14.11
N MET A 133 9.02 -12.13 13.60
CA MET A 133 8.01 -11.26 14.23
C MET A 133 6.66 -11.97 14.36
N LEU A 134 6.22 -12.69 13.33
CA LEU A 134 4.96 -13.43 13.35
C LEU A 134 5.00 -14.62 14.33
N ASN A 135 6.14 -15.33 14.41
CA ASN A 135 6.37 -16.43 15.34
C ASN A 135 6.40 -15.97 16.80
N ALA A 136 6.98 -14.79 17.08
CA ALA A 136 6.99 -14.22 18.43
C ALA A 136 5.58 -13.99 18.99
N GLY A 137 4.60 -13.76 18.10
CA GLY A 137 3.19 -13.73 18.44
C GLY A 137 2.70 -12.46 19.15
N GLU A 138 3.58 -11.54 19.54
CA GLU A 138 3.23 -10.30 20.25
C GLU A 138 2.26 -9.41 19.46
N TRP A 139 2.28 -9.49 18.14
CA TRP A 139 1.36 -8.75 17.27
C TRP A 139 -0.12 -9.09 17.50
N LYS A 140 -0.42 -10.27 18.06
CA LYS A 140 -1.79 -10.72 18.36
C LYS A 140 -2.45 -9.88 19.47
N GLU A 141 -1.66 -9.25 20.30
CA GLU A 141 -2.13 -8.34 21.36
C GLU A 141 -2.49 -6.95 20.84
N LEU A 142 -2.18 -6.66 19.57
CA LEU A 142 -2.44 -5.36 18.96
C LEU A 142 -3.87 -5.31 18.38
N THR A 143 -4.84 -5.00 19.23
CA THR A 143 -6.29 -5.13 18.95
C THR A 143 -6.86 -4.05 18.01
N HIS A 144 -6.13 -2.96 17.77
CA HIS A 144 -6.57 -1.82 16.96
C HIS A 144 -5.78 -1.66 15.64
N VAL A 145 -5.03 -2.69 15.26
CA VAL A 145 -4.48 -2.86 13.92
C VAL A 145 -4.97 -4.18 13.33
N ARG A 146 -5.13 -4.21 12.02
CA ARG A 146 -5.47 -5.42 11.27
C ARG A 146 -4.43 -5.63 10.20
N ILE A 147 -3.66 -6.70 10.32
CA ILE A 147 -2.70 -7.09 9.27
C ILE A 147 -3.50 -7.73 8.14
N CYS A 148 -3.58 -7.03 6.99
CA CYS A 148 -4.38 -7.42 5.84
C CYS A 148 -3.58 -8.10 4.73
N GLY A 149 -2.25 -8.14 4.85
CA GLY A 149 -1.40 -8.73 3.82
C GLY A 149 0.01 -8.14 3.77
N LEU A 150 0.61 -8.20 2.60
CA LEU A 150 1.97 -7.75 2.36
C LEU A 150 2.03 -6.62 1.33
N MET A 151 3.08 -5.82 1.41
CA MET A 151 3.47 -4.87 0.39
C MET A 151 4.94 -5.06 0.02
N GLY A 152 5.26 -4.90 -1.26
CA GLY A 152 6.64 -4.84 -1.73
C GLY A 152 6.79 -4.01 -3.00
N MET A 153 8.04 -3.71 -3.30
CA MET A 153 8.46 -3.02 -4.52
C MET A 153 9.62 -3.80 -5.12
N ALA A 154 9.53 -4.09 -6.41
CA ALA A 154 10.65 -4.66 -7.14
C ALA A 154 11.78 -3.64 -7.31
N SER A 155 12.95 -4.12 -7.69
CA SER A 155 14.09 -3.29 -8.07
C SER A 155 13.72 -2.36 -9.22
N ASN A 156 14.30 -1.16 -9.23
CA ASN A 156 14.13 -0.21 -10.33
C ASN A 156 15.03 -0.61 -11.49
N THR A 157 14.55 -1.52 -12.34
CA THR A 157 15.29 -2.12 -13.45
C THR A 157 14.36 -2.40 -14.63
N ASP A 158 14.91 -2.46 -15.84
CA ASP A 158 14.20 -2.90 -17.05
C ASP A 158 14.32 -4.43 -17.24
N CYS A 159 14.98 -5.15 -16.34
CA CYS A 159 15.12 -6.62 -16.40
C CYS A 159 13.84 -7.28 -15.90
N ILE A 160 12.98 -7.70 -16.84
CA ILE A 160 11.68 -8.32 -16.55
C ILE A 160 11.84 -9.62 -15.74
N GLU A 161 12.90 -10.42 -16.01
CA GLU A 161 13.17 -11.65 -15.28
C GLU A 161 13.47 -11.38 -13.80
N GLN A 162 14.17 -10.28 -13.49
CA GLN A 162 14.43 -9.86 -12.11
C GLN A 162 13.13 -9.43 -11.43
N ILE A 163 12.35 -8.57 -12.07
CA ILE A 163 11.05 -8.09 -11.56
C ILE A 163 10.14 -9.30 -11.25
N ASN A 164 10.00 -10.22 -12.18
CA ASN A 164 9.17 -11.42 -12.02
C ASN A 164 9.65 -12.32 -10.86
N ARG A 165 10.97 -12.46 -10.69
CA ARG A 165 11.55 -13.24 -9.58
C ARG A 165 11.22 -12.59 -8.23
N GLU A 166 11.35 -11.27 -8.11
CA GLU A 166 11.12 -10.52 -6.88
C GLU A 166 9.63 -10.50 -6.51
N PHE A 167 8.73 -10.27 -7.47
CA PHE A 167 7.28 -10.39 -7.23
C PHE A 167 6.85 -11.83 -6.93
N GLY A 168 7.45 -12.81 -7.60
CA GLY A 168 7.23 -14.22 -7.31
C GLY A 168 7.68 -14.61 -5.90
N LEU A 169 8.78 -14.03 -5.39
CA LEU A 169 9.22 -14.21 -4.01
C LEU A 169 8.18 -13.65 -3.02
N LEU A 170 7.70 -12.45 -3.26
CA LEU A 170 6.71 -11.80 -2.41
C LEU A 170 5.38 -12.58 -2.39
N ASN A 171 4.91 -13.08 -3.53
CA ASN A 171 3.70 -13.90 -3.60
C ASN A 171 3.86 -15.24 -2.86
N ARG A 172 5.01 -15.92 -2.99
CA ARG A 172 5.28 -17.15 -2.22
C ARG A 172 5.24 -16.89 -0.72
N LEU A 173 5.89 -15.81 -0.27
CA LEU A 173 5.87 -15.41 1.14
C LEU A 173 4.46 -15.07 1.62
N PHE A 174 3.67 -14.36 0.81
CA PHE A 174 2.28 -14.05 1.12
C PHE A 174 1.46 -15.34 1.35
N ASN A 175 1.56 -16.30 0.46
CA ASN A 175 0.84 -17.57 0.58
C ASN A 175 1.30 -18.40 1.79
N GLU A 176 2.61 -18.44 2.05
CA GLU A 176 3.16 -19.10 3.25
C GLU A 176 2.61 -18.47 4.54
N ILE A 177 2.66 -17.14 4.64
CA ILE A 177 2.14 -16.42 5.81
C ILE A 177 0.64 -16.62 5.97
N LYS A 178 -0.13 -16.53 4.89
CA LYS A 178 -1.57 -16.74 4.89
C LYS A 178 -1.95 -18.11 5.45
N THR A 179 -1.27 -19.15 4.99
CA THR A 179 -1.60 -20.54 5.38
C THR A 179 -1.04 -20.94 6.76
N THR A 180 -0.04 -20.21 7.28
CA THR A 180 0.60 -20.54 8.56
C THR A 180 0.04 -19.74 9.72
N TRP A 181 -0.06 -18.42 9.59
CA TRP A 181 -0.46 -17.52 10.70
C TRP A 181 -1.86 -16.93 10.55
N PHE A 182 -2.39 -16.88 9.31
CA PHE A 182 -3.67 -16.22 9.01
C PHE A 182 -4.69 -17.16 8.35
N ILE A 183 -4.58 -18.49 8.56
CA ILE A 183 -5.45 -19.51 7.94
C ILE A 183 -6.95 -19.29 8.23
N HIS A 184 -7.30 -18.66 9.35
CA HIS A 184 -8.68 -18.37 9.74
C HIS A 184 -9.03 -16.88 9.59
N SER A 185 -8.21 -16.11 8.88
CA SER A 185 -8.42 -14.68 8.70
C SER A 185 -8.73 -14.33 7.24
N ASP A 186 -9.99 -14.07 6.95
CA ASP A 186 -10.41 -13.57 5.63
C ASP A 186 -9.83 -12.18 5.33
N ALA A 187 -9.43 -11.44 6.38
CA ALA A 187 -8.85 -10.12 6.25
C ALA A 187 -7.45 -10.13 5.64
N PHE A 188 -6.68 -11.23 5.77
CA PHE A 188 -5.35 -11.36 5.17
C PHE A 188 -5.47 -11.78 3.70
N CYS A 189 -5.76 -10.81 2.82
CA CYS A 189 -6.04 -11.06 1.42
C CYS A 189 -5.35 -10.06 0.45
N GLU A 190 -4.61 -9.08 0.98
CA GLU A 190 -4.02 -8.03 0.16
C GLU A 190 -2.56 -8.29 -0.16
N LEU A 191 -2.24 -8.28 -1.45
CA LEU A 191 -0.87 -8.30 -1.94
C LEU A 191 -0.64 -7.04 -2.77
N SER A 192 -0.06 -6.01 -2.13
CA SER A 192 0.20 -4.71 -2.73
C SER A 192 1.57 -4.68 -3.39
N MET A 193 1.61 -4.86 -4.70
CA MET A 193 2.83 -4.76 -5.51
C MET A 193 2.49 -4.28 -6.91
N GLY A 194 3.49 -3.69 -7.60
CA GLY A 194 3.33 -3.11 -8.93
C GLY A 194 3.04 -1.62 -8.91
N MET A 195 3.78 -0.90 -9.76
CA MET A 195 3.70 0.54 -10.00
C MET A 195 3.52 0.82 -11.50
N SER A 196 3.53 2.07 -11.91
CA SER A 196 3.25 2.49 -13.29
C SER A 196 4.08 1.76 -14.37
N HIS A 197 5.26 1.25 -14.05
CA HIS A 197 6.15 0.59 -15.02
C HIS A 197 6.13 -0.94 -14.98
N ASP A 198 5.63 -1.55 -13.87
CA ASP A 198 5.75 -3.00 -13.63
C ASP A 198 4.46 -3.65 -13.09
N TYR A 199 3.29 -2.93 -13.14
CA TYR A 199 2.05 -3.50 -12.58
C TYR A 199 1.49 -4.67 -13.39
N HIS A 200 1.83 -4.81 -14.66
CA HIS A 200 1.43 -5.97 -15.45
C HIS A 200 2.12 -7.25 -14.96
N GLU A 201 3.43 -7.17 -14.69
CA GLU A 201 4.24 -8.25 -14.12
C GLU A 201 3.76 -8.57 -12.69
N ALA A 202 3.43 -7.53 -11.92
CA ALA A 202 2.88 -7.70 -10.58
C ALA A 202 1.51 -8.42 -10.60
N ILE A 203 0.61 -8.07 -11.53
CA ILE A 203 -0.68 -8.75 -11.72
C ILE A 203 -0.47 -10.20 -12.11
N ALA A 204 0.43 -10.47 -13.07
CA ALA A 204 0.76 -11.83 -13.47
C ALA A 204 1.35 -12.66 -12.31
N ALA A 205 2.04 -12.01 -11.37
CA ALA A 205 2.57 -12.62 -10.15
C ALA A 205 1.56 -12.69 -8.99
N GLY A 206 0.30 -12.27 -9.17
CA GLY A 206 -0.78 -12.40 -8.17
C GLY A 206 -1.05 -11.17 -7.33
N SER A 207 -0.65 -9.96 -7.74
CA SER A 207 -1.02 -8.71 -7.08
C SER A 207 -2.53 -8.56 -6.96
N THR A 208 -3.02 -8.15 -5.80
CA THR A 208 -4.44 -7.78 -5.58
C THR A 208 -4.64 -6.26 -5.53
N LEU A 209 -3.55 -5.50 -5.40
CA LEU A 209 -3.58 -4.05 -5.21
C LEU A 209 -2.37 -3.41 -5.91
N VAL A 210 -2.60 -2.73 -7.04
CA VAL A 210 -1.57 -2.01 -7.80
C VAL A 210 -1.57 -0.51 -7.47
N ARG A 211 -0.40 0.14 -7.54
CA ARG A 211 -0.20 1.55 -7.18
C ARG A 211 0.29 2.34 -8.39
N VAL A 212 -0.64 2.93 -9.14
CA VAL A 212 -0.34 3.62 -10.39
C VAL A 212 -0.51 5.13 -10.24
N GLY A 213 0.48 5.90 -10.63
CA GLY A 213 0.50 7.36 -10.55
C GLY A 213 0.73 8.03 -11.90
N SER A 214 1.94 7.98 -12.44
CA SER A 214 2.32 8.72 -13.65
C SER A 214 1.49 8.38 -14.90
N LYS A 215 1.00 7.16 -15.03
CA LYS A 215 0.08 6.79 -16.12
C LYS A 215 -1.29 7.47 -16.01
N ILE A 216 -1.71 7.87 -14.80
CA ILE A 216 -3.01 8.53 -14.56
C ILE A 216 -2.85 10.04 -14.57
N PHE A 217 -1.96 10.56 -13.73
CA PHE A 217 -1.82 11.99 -13.46
C PHE A 217 -0.76 12.68 -14.31
N GLY A 218 0.04 11.93 -15.06
CA GLY A 218 1.20 12.46 -15.79
C GLY A 218 2.46 12.56 -14.93
N GLU A 219 3.47 13.25 -15.46
CA GLU A 219 4.72 13.51 -14.74
C GLU A 219 4.50 14.45 -13.54
N ARG A 220 5.32 14.28 -12.52
CA ARG A 220 5.23 15.07 -11.27
C ARG A 220 5.68 16.50 -11.53
N ILE A 221 4.89 17.45 -11.07
CA ILE A 221 5.26 18.87 -10.99
C ILE A 221 5.88 19.07 -9.59
N TYR A 222 7.20 19.31 -9.56
CA TYR A 222 7.95 19.55 -8.31
C TYR A 222 7.94 21.02 -7.92
#